data_c1d055cb7e6227cfe4e80bf769ab1666
#
_entry.id   c1d055cb7e6227cfe4e80bf769ab1666
#
_cell.length_a   1.000
_cell.length_b   1.000
_cell.length_c   1.000
_cell.angle_alpha   90.00
_cell.angle_beta   90.00
_cell.angle_gamma   90.00
#
_symmetry.space_group_name_H-M   'P 1'
#
loop_
_entity.id
_entity.type
_entity.pdbx_description
1 polymer ?
#
loop_
_entity_poly.entity_id
_entity_poly.type
_entity_poly.pdbx_seq_one_letter_code
_entity_poly.pdbx_strand_id
1 'polypeptide(L)'
;MGLELRAIQSPIFSEPFDFTFHAQAFTLLVGSSGSGKSSLFQVIAQVSSLPYSGQVLIDGSEVSQLSIIARVQKVGILFQNPNHQFTMENLFEELIFTLENIGYHLQEIDSKIAEVVQQCRCEAILHRPIHHLSGGEKQKAALAVLFAMNPRVYLLDEPFASIDRKSRIEILEILKELALDGKTVILCDHDLSDYKAYIDHMVELRDGKLREVFQIPSYEMTQVASKEVASSPELFHMNRVTGELGNRPLFSIADFTFYQGISCILGDNGVGKSTLFRSILQFQKYKGRIAWKGTVLKKKKSLYRDLTGVVQEAEKQFIRVSLREELQLDGPDSERNQRIFQALRYFDLEQAVDKSPY
;
A
#
# COMPACT_ATOMS: atom_id res chain seq x y z
N MET A 1 -25.96 2.17 -17.37
CA MET A 1 -24.89 3.08 -17.79
C MET A 1 -23.75 2.88 -16.80
N GLY A 2 -22.51 3.17 -17.15
CA GLY A 2 -21.34 2.87 -16.35
C GLY A 2 -20.29 3.97 -16.51
N LEU A 3 -19.05 3.63 -16.27
CA LEU A 3 -17.88 4.49 -16.49
C LEU A 3 -17.38 4.30 -17.93
N GLU A 4 -17.44 5.35 -18.73
CA GLU A 4 -16.96 5.37 -20.12
C GLU A 4 -15.76 6.31 -20.24
N LEU A 5 -14.74 5.85 -20.91
CA LEU A 5 -13.55 6.60 -21.32
C LEU A 5 -13.62 6.80 -22.83
N ARG A 6 -13.58 8.03 -23.33
CA ARG A 6 -13.64 8.36 -24.75
C ARG A 6 -12.42 9.15 -25.18
N ALA A 7 -11.68 8.62 -26.14
CA ALA A 7 -10.47 9.20 -26.72
C ALA A 7 -9.47 9.69 -25.66
N ILE A 8 -9.29 8.92 -24.58
CA ILE A 8 -8.35 9.29 -23.51
C ILE A 8 -6.92 9.21 -24.03
N GLN A 9 -6.21 10.32 -23.94
CA GLN A 9 -4.80 10.44 -24.30
C GLN A 9 -4.06 11.28 -23.26
N SER A 10 -2.83 10.90 -22.93
CA SER A 10 -1.94 11.62 -22.00
C SER A 10 -0.49 11.27 -22.33
N PRO A 11 0.51 11.90 -21.71
CA PRO A 11 1.91 11.51 -21.87
C PRO A 11 2.20 10.03 -21.53
N ILE A 12 1.36 9.40 -20.72
CA ILE A 12 1.47 7.96 -20.36
C ILE A 12 0.72 7.10 -21.38
N PHE A 13 -0.40 7.57 -21.90
CA PHE A 13 -1.24 6.91 -22.89
C PHE A 13 -1.04 7.62 -24.24
N SER A 14 0.02 7.27 -24.94
CA SER A 14 0.49 7.99 -26.14
C SER A 14 -0.53 7.98 -27.30
N GLU A 15 -1.35 6.92 -27.39
CA GLU A 15 -2.44 6.83 -28.38
C GLU A 15 -3.78 6.99 -27.68
N PRO A 16 -4.74 7.72 -28.28
CA PRO A 16 -6.08 7.82 -27.73
C PRO A 16 -6.77 6.45 -27.74
N PHE A 17 -7.50 6.16 -26.66
CA PHE A 17 -8.26 4.92 -26.54
C PHE A 17 -9.65 5.15 -25.96
N ASP A 18 -10.57 4.25 -26.29
CA ASP A 18 -11.90 4.16 -25.72
C ASP A 18 -12.00 2.89 -24.88
N PHE A 19 -12.70 2.98 -23.75
CA PHE A 19 -13.01 1.83 -22.93
C PHE A 19 -14.25 2.08 -22.07
N THR A 20 -15.05 1.04 -21.86
CA THR A 20 -16.23 1.10 -20.98
C THR A 20 -16.08 0.04 -19.89
N PHE A 21 -16.04 0.49 -18.64
CA PHE A 21 -16.10 -0.43 -17.50
C PHE A 21 -17.56 -0.87 -17.26
N HIS A 22 -17.71 -2.14 -16.91
CA HIS A 22 -19.02 -2.68 -16.58
C HIS A 22 -19.61 -1.99 -15.34
N ALA A 23 -20.82 -1.49 -15.47
CA ALA A 23 -21.55 -0.91 -14.36
C ALA A 23 -21.98 -1.98 -13.35
N GLN A 24 -22.09 -1.60 -12.07
CA GLN A 24 -22.58 -2.49 -11.02
C GLN A 24 -21.76 -3.78 -10.92
N ALA A 25 -20.46 -3.66 -11.08
CA ALA A 25 -19.53 -4.79 -11.11
C ALA A 25 -18.26 -4.46 -10.32
N PHE A 26 -17.62 -5.50 -9.83
CA PHE A 26 -16.31 -5.42 -9.23
C PHE A 26 -15.24 -5.82 -10.25
N THR A 27 -14.49 -4.85 -10.75
CA THR A 27 -13.44 -5.03 -11.76
C THR A 27 -12.06 -4.96 -11.12
N LEU A 28 -11.20 -5.94 -11.39
CA LEU A 28 -9.78 -5.92 -11.06
C LEU A 28 -8.98 -5.37 -12.25
N LEU A 29 -8.30 -4.24 -12.05
CA LEU A 29 -7.40 -3.66 -13.03
C LEU A 29 -5.97 -4.16 -12.79
N VAL A 30 -5.43 -4.91 -13.74
CA VAL A 30 -4.07 -5.46 -13.69
C VAL A 30 -3.15 -4.78 -14.69
N GLY A 31 -1.85 -4.92 -14.50
CA GLY A 31 -0.82 -4.38 -15.40
C GLY A 31 0.52 -4.27 -14.67
N SER A 32 1.61 -4.22 -15.41
CA SER A 32 2.96 -4.10 -14.86
C SER A 32 3.12 -2.85 -14.00
N SER A 33 4.10 -2.84 -13.09
CA SER A 33 4.45 -1.64 -12.35
C SER A 33 4.86 -0.54 -13.33
N GLY A 34 4.37 0.68 -13.12
CA GLY A 34 4.62 1.79 -14.04
C GLY A 34 3.76 1.81 -15.32
N SER A 35 2.81 0.88 -15.52
CA SER A 35 1.92 0.88 -16.70
C SER A 35 0.93 2.05 -16.75
N GLY A 36 0.78 2.82 -15.66
CA GLY A 36 -0.10 3.98 -15.61
C GLY A 36 -1.46 3.75 -14.92
N LYS A 37 -1.64 2.66 -14.15
CA LYS A 37 -2.89 2.37 -13.43
C LYS A 37 -3.31 3.51 -12.50
N SER A 38 -2.41 3.96 -11.64
CA SER A 38 -2.66 5.09 -10.72
C SER A 38 -2.97 6.38 -11.47
N SER A 39 -2.27 6.64 -12.58
CA SER A 39 -2.52 7.82 -13.42
C SER A 39 -3.88 7.75 -14.11
N LEU A 40 -4.31 6.56 -14.53
CA LEU A 40 -5.65 6.35 -15.07
C LEU A 40 -6.71 6.67 -14.01
N PHE A 41 -6.56 6.19 -12.80
CA PHE A 41 -7.48 6.50 -11.69
C PHE A 41 -7.53 8.00 -11.39
N GLN A 42 -6.39 8.69 -11.41
CA GLN A 42 -6.33 10.13 -11.20
C GLN A 42 -7.03 10.89 -12.34
N VAL A 43 -6.91 10.44 -13.60
CA VAL A 43 -7.66 11.00 -14.74
C VAL A 43 -9.15 10.78 -14.56
N ILE A 44 -9.60 9.59 -14.19
CA ILE A 44 -11.02 9.28 -13.97
C ILE A 44 -11.59 10.14 -12.83
N ALA A 45 -10.88 10.28 -11.73
CA ALA A 45 -11.30 11.08 -10.57
C ALA A 45 -11.14 12.60 -10.77
N GLN A 46 -10.54 13.06 -11.89
CA GLN A 46 -10.25 14.48 -12.17
C GLN A 46 -9.31 15.14 -11.15
N VAL A 47 -8.34 14.37 -10.63
CA VAL A 47 -7.31 14.83 -9.67
C VAL A 47 -5.89 14.70 -10.24
N SER A 48 -5.78 14.43 -11.54
CA SER A 48 -4.49 14.29 -12.21
C SER A 48 -3.77 15.63 -12.32
N SER A 49 -2.48 15.65 -12.00
CA SER A 49 -1.57 16.76 -12.30
C SER A 49 -1.05 16.71 -13.75
N LEU A 50 -1.19 15.55 -14.42
CA LEU A 50 -0.77 15.36 -15.79
C LEU A 50 -1.86 15.86 -16.77
N PRO A 51 -1.48 16.56 -17.84
CA PRO A 51 -2.44 16.96 -18.87
C PRO A 51 -2.97 15.69 -19.58
N TYR A 52 -4.26 15.70 -19.85
CA TYR A 52 -4.89 14.66 -20.66
C TYR A 52 -5.94 15.30 -21.59
N SER A 53 -6.32 14.59 -22.63
CA SER A 53 -7.44 14.91 -23.52
C SER A 53 -8.43 13.74 -23.56
N GLY A 54 -9.60 13.99 -24.13
CA GLY A 54 -10.71 13.03 -24.14
C GLY A 54 -11.75 13.32 -23.07
N GLN A 55 -12.69 12.42 -22.89
CA GLN A 55 -13.82 12.57 -21.98
C GLN A 55 -13.96 11.38 -21.04
N VAL A 56 -14.24 11.66 -19.78
CA VAL A 56 -14.64 10.66 -18.77
C VAL A 56 -16.11 10.87 -18.46
N LEU A 57 -16.93 9.86 -18.73
CA LEU A 57 -18.37 9.93 -18.49
C LEU A 57 -18.78 8.89 -17.44
N ILE A 58 -19.57 9.33 -16.46
CA ILE A 58 -20.21 8.45 -15.47
C ILE A 58 -21.72 8.63 -15.61
N ASP A 59 -22.41 7.56 -15.95
CA ASP A 59 -23.86 7.55 -16.25
C ASP A 59 -24.23 8.63 -17.29
N GLY A 60 -23.38 8.83 -18.31
CA GLY A 60 -23.57 9.80 -19.39
C GLY A 60 -23.23 11.25 -19.05
N SER A 61 -22.83 11.53 -17.80
CA SER A 61 -22.41 12.88 -17.39
C SER A 61 -20.88 13.00 -17.47
N GLU A 62 -20.37 14.04 -18.11
CA GLU A 62 -18.93 14.30 -18.20
C GLU A 62 -18.41 14.82 -16.86
N VAL A 63 -17.47 14.06 -16.26
CA VAL A 63 -16.98 14.28 -14.90
C VAL A 63 -16.25 15.62 -14.75
N SER A 64 -15.55 16.08 -15.80
CA SER A 64 -14.81 17.34 -15.79
C SER A 64 -15.73 18.58 -15.68
N GLN A 65 -16.99 18.45 -16.12
CA GLN A 65 -17.96 19.53 -16.10
C GLN A 65 -18.79 19.59 -14.82
N LEU A 66 -18.66 18.61 -13.93
CA LEU A 66 -19.37 18.55 -12.66
C LEU A 66 -18.78 19.51 -11.64
N SER A 67 -19.64 20.05 -10.77
CA SER A 67 -19.17 20.72 -9.55
C SER A 67 -18.37 19.75 -8.67
N ILE A 68 -17.54 20.28 -7.77
CA ILE A 68 -16.72 19.44 -6.88
C ILE A 68 -17.59 18.45 -6.09
N ILE A 69 -18.70 18.92 -5.50
CA ILE A 69 -19.62 18.07 -4.72
C ILE A 69 -20.25 16.99 -5.61
N ALA A 70 -20.78 17.37 -6.79
CA ALA A 70 -21.37 16.41 -7.71
C ALA A 70 -20.34 15.37 -8.21
N ARG A 71 -19.08 15.78 -8.39
CA ARG A 71 -17.98 14.89 -8.77
C ARG A 71 -17.69 13.86 -7.70
N VAL A 72 -17.54 14.29 -6.44
CA VAL A 72 -17.27 13.40 -5.29
C VAL A 72 -18.40 12.36 -5.09
N GLN A 73 -19.65 12.75 -5.36
CA GLN A 73 -20.80 11.82 -5.35
C GLN A 73 -20.78 10.83 -6.53
N LYS A 74 -20.10 11.17 -7.63
CA LYS A 74 -19.98 10.29 -8.80
C LYS A 74 -18.76 9.37 -8.72
N VAL A 75 -17.61 9.87 -8.28
CA VAL A 75 -16.37 9.07 -8.22
C VAL A 75 -15.56 9.41 -6.97
N GLY A 76 -15.16 8.37 -6.26
CA GLY A 76 -14.23 8.45 -5.15
C GLY A 76 -12.99 7.62 -5.43
N ILE A 77 -11.84 8.10 -4.95
CA ILE A 77 -10.55 7.44 -5.11
C ILE A 77 -9.87 7.23 -3.77
N LEU A 78 -9.35 6.02 -3.56
CA LEU A 78 -8.40 5.69 -2.51
C LEU A 78 -7.01 5.62 -3.13
N PHE A 79 -6.10 6.47 -2.67
CA PHE A 79 -4.71 6.49 -3.15
C PHE A 79 -3.86 5.42 -2.46
N GLN A 80 -2.80 4.99 -3.14
CA GLN A 80 -1.82 4.04 -2.63
C GLN A 80 -1.21 4.47 -1.29
N ASN A 81 -0.91 5.77 -1.11
CA ASN A 81 -0.43 6.32 0.16
C ASN A 81 -1.56 7.02 0.92
N PRO A 82 -2.15 6.40 1.95
CA PRO A 82 -3.26 6.99 2.71
C PRO A 82 -2.87 8.27 3.47
N ASN A 83 -1.58 8.51 3.74
CA ASN A 83 -1.16 9.71 4.46
C ASN A 83 -1.49 11.01 3.73
N HIS A 84 -1.65 10.98 2.42
CA HIS A 84 -1.96 12.15 1.61
C HIS A 84 -3.45 12.48 1.55
N GLN A 85 -4.31 11.65 2.18
CA GLN A 85 -5.76 11.82 2.12
C GLN A 85 -6.35 12.47 3.38
N PHE A 86 -5.61 12.47 4.49
CA PHE A 86 -6.11 13.01 5.74
C PHE A 86 -5.76 14.48 5.93
N THR A 87 -6.75 15.25 6.38
CA THR A 87 -6.65 16.69 6.66
C THR A 87 -6.77 16.95 8.16
N MET A 88 -7.56 16.13 8.87
CA MET A 88 -7.86 16.29 10.28
C MET A 88 -6.96 15.45 11.18
N GLU A 89 -7.01 15.68 12.49
CA GLU A 89 -6.14 15.01 13.45
C GLU A 89 -6.51 13.54 13.68
N ASN A 90 -7.79 13.20 13.62
CA ASN A 90 -8.32 11.86 13.85
C ASN A 90 -9.43 11.51 12.86
N LEU A 91 -9.80 10.22 12.79
CA LEU A 91 -10.81 9.72 11.85
C LEU A 91 -12.21 10.33 12.12
N PHE A 92 -12.57 10.57 13.37
CA PHE A 92 -13.88 11.15 13.70
C PHE A 92 -14.05 12.54 13.09
N GLU A 93 -13.06 13.41 13.28
CA GLU A 93 -13.05 14.74 12.69
C GLU A 93 -12.98 14.71 11.16
N GLU A 94 -12.23 13.77 10.57
CA GLU A 94 -12.14 13.59 9.13
C GLU A 94 -13.49 13.19 8.52
N LEU A 95 -14.24 12.31 9.21
CA LEU A 95 -15.57 11.89 8.77
C LEU A 95 -16.59 13.04 8.88
N ILE A 96 -16.58 13.82 9.97
CA ILE A 96 -17.41 15.02 10.09
C ILE A 96 -17.11 16.00 8.94
N PHE A 97 -15.83 16.36 8.79
CA PHE A 97 -15.39 17.27 7.73
C PHE A 97 -15.83 16.81 6.34
N THR A 98 -15.67 15.52 6.05
CA THR A 98 -16.06 14.93 4.77
C THR A 98 -17.57 15.03 4.55
N LEU A 99 -18.38 14.61 5.52
CA LEU A 99 -19.84 14.58 5.40
C LEU A 99 -20.45 15.99 5.30
N GLU A 100 -19.93 16.96 6.07
CA GLU A 100 -20.32 18.37 5.95
C GLU A 100 -20.03 18.92 4.55
N ASN A 101 -18.84 18.67 4.01
CA ASN A 101 -18.44 19.17 2.68
C ASN A 101 -19.26 18.57 1.54
N ILE A 102 -19.81 17.37 1.67
CA ILE A 102 -20.68 16.76 0.67
C ILE A 102 -22.16 17.06 0.91
N GLY A 103 -22.50 17.85 1.96
CA GLY A 103 -23.81 18.41 2.17
C GLY A 103 -24.75 17.60 3.06
N TYR A 104 -24.23 16.70 3.92
CA TYR A 104 -25.06 16.03 4.93
C TYR A 104 -25.55 17.03 6.00
N HIS A 105 -26.79 16.85 6.47
CA HIS A 105 -27.31 17.61 7.57
C HIS A 105 -26.70 17.15 8.90
N LEU A 106 -26.44 18.08 9.82
CA LEU A 106 -25.81 17.78 11.11
C LEU A 106 -26.49 16.65 11.89
N GLN A 107 -27.83 16.53 11.76
CA GLN A 107 -28.61 15.47 12.42
C GLN A 107 -28.37 14.06 11.86
N GLU A 108 -27.82 13.94 10.65
CA GLU A 108 -27.58 12.67 9.97
C GLU A 108 -26.12 12.20 10.10
N ILE A 109 -25.20 13.14 10.42
CA ILE A 109 -23.75 12.88 10.46
C ILE A 109 -23.42 11.79 11.47
N ASP A 110 -23.91 11.88 12.70
CA ASP A 110 -23.60 10.91 13.75
C ASP A 110 -24.04 9.49 13.39
N SER A 111 -25.23 9.34 12.80
CA SER A 111 -25.73 8.04 12.37
C SER A 111 -24.92 7.48 11.20
N LYS A 112 -24.49 8.33 10.26
CA LYS A 112 -23.67 7.92 9.13
C LYS A 112 -22.25 7.54 9.57
N ILE A 113 -21.66 8.26 10.51
CA ILE A 113 -20.39 7.90 11.11
C ILE A 113 -20.48 6.52 11.78
N ALA A 114 -21.51 6.29 12.60
CA ALA A 114 -21.70 5.01 13.28
C ALA A 114 -21.82 3.84 12.29
N GLU A 115 -22.60 4.01 11.21
CA GLU A 115 -22.75 3.03 10.13
C GLU A 115 -21.38 2.68 9.51
N VAL A 116 -20.65 3.69 9.05
CA VAL A 116 -19.37 3.49 8.34
C VAL A 116 -18.29 2.91 9.26
N VAL A 117 -18.23 3.39 10.51
CA VAL A 117 -17.28 2.89 11.51
C VAL A 117 -17.51 1.42 11.81
N GLN A 118 -18.76 1.00 11.93
CA GLN A 118 -19.14 -0.40 12.10
C GLN A 118 -18.79 -1.23 10.85
N GLN A 119 -19.11 -0.73 9.66
CA GLN A 119 -18.81 -1.40 8.39
C GLN A 119 -17.31 -1.64 8.21
N CYS A 120 -16.48 -0.64 8.52
CA CYS A 120 -15.02 -0.73 8.39
C CYS A 120 -14.33 -1.34 9.63
N ARG A 121 -15.08 -1.63 10.72
CA ARG A 121 -14.53 -2.12 12.00
C ARG A 121 -13.39 -1.24 12.51
N CYS A 122 -13.61 0.07 12.54
CA CYS A 122 -12.61 1.06 12.93
C CYS A 122 -12.94 1.80 14.22
N GLU A 123 -13.82 1.25 15.09
CA GLU A 123 -14.21 1.83 16.37
C GLU A 123 -12.99 2.12 17.26
N ALA A 124 -12.04 1.19 17.31
CA ALA A 124 -10.85 1.30 18.15
C ALA A 124 -9.87 2.41 17.74
N ILE A 125 -10.00 2.93 16.51
CA ILE A 125 -9.11 3.96 15.95
C ILE A 125 -9.79 5.30 15.76
N LEU A 126 -11.10 5.40 15.96
CA LEU A 126 -11.94 6.54 15.62
C LEU A 126 -11.43 7.87 16.19
N HIS A 127 -10.99 7.88 17.44
CA HIS A 127 -10.50 9.08 18.14
C HIS A 127 -8.97 9.08 18.32
N ARG A 128 -8.25 8.11 17.74
CA ARG A 128 -6.79 8.10 17.82
C ARG A 128 -6.19 9.04 16.79
N PRO A 129 -5.14 9.81 17.14
CA PRO A 129 -4.43 10.64 16.18
C PRO A 129 -3.93 9.82 14.99
N ILE A 130 -4.19 10.28 13.77
CA ILE A 130 -3.85 9.56 12.52
C ILE A 130 -2.36 9.24 12.43
N HIS A 131 -1.49 10.12 12.91
CA HIS A 131 -0.06 9.88 12.89
C HIS A 131 0.41 8.77 13.85
N HIS A 132 -0.44 8.36 14.81
CA HIS A 132 -0.20 7.21 15.70
C HIS A 132 -0.75 5.89 15.15
N LEU A 133 -1.50 5.92 14.05
CA LEU A 133 -2.04 4.71 13.42
C LEU A 133 -0.95 3.97 12.66
N SER A 134 -1.02 2.64 12.70
CA SER A 134 -0.23 1.78 11.80
C SER A 134 -0.67 1.95 10.34
N GLY A 135 0.15 1.51 9.39
CA GLY A 135 -0.18 1.58 7.95
C GLY A 135 -1.54 0.93 7.63
N GLY A 136 -1.83 -0.25 8.17
CA GLY A 136 -3.11 -0.94 7.97
C GLY A 136 -4.29 -0.22 8.63
N GLU A 137 -4.11 0.39 9.82
CA GLU A 137 -5.16 1.21 10.47
C GLU A 137 -5.45 2.48 9.66
N LYS A 138 -4.42 3.13 9.10
CA LYS A 138 -4.59 4.29 8.20
C LYS A 138 -5.33 3.91 6.92
N GLN A 139 -5.04 2.75 6.35
CA GLN A 139 -5.73 2.25 5.17
C GLN A 139 -7.22 2.01 5.46
N LYS A 140 -7.55 1.38 6.60
CA LYS A 140 -8.94 1.21 7.06
C LYS A 140 -9.63 2.56 7.28
N ALA A 141 -8.94 3.53 7.88
CA ALA A 141 -9.48 4.87 8.07
C ALA A 141 -9.78 5.57 6.73
N ALA A 142 -8.88 5.48 5.75
CA ALA A 142 -9.08 6.05 4.42
C ALA A 142 -10.24 5.37 3.66
N LEU A 143 -10.39 4.05 3.80
CA LEU A 143 -11.56 3.32 3.29
C LEU A 143 -12.86 3.79 3.94
N ALA A 144 -12.86 4.03 5.26
CA ALA A 144 -14.03 4.54 5.96
C ALA A 144 -14.45 5.93 5.43
N VAL A 145 -13.50 6.82 5.17
CA VAL A 145 -13.76 8.12 4.55
C VAL A 145 -14.37 7.93 3.15
N LEU A 146 -13.80 7.06 2.31
CA LEU A 146 -14.34 6.78 0.98
C LEU A 146 -15.76 6.20 1.04
N PHE A 147 -16.05 5.31 1.99
CA PHE A 147 -17.40 4.74 2.16
C PHE A 147 -18.40 5.75 2.69
N ALA A 148 -17.97 6.69 3.56
CA ALA A 148 -18.80 7.80 4.00
C ALA A 148 -19.26 8.68 2.84
N MET A 149 -18.39 8.92 1.85
CA MET A 149 -18.70 9.68 0.64
C MET A 149 -19.72 8.97 -0.26
N ASN A 150 -19.82 7.65 -0.18
CA ASN A 150 -20.76 6.79 -0.90
C ASN A 150 -20.87 7.07 -2.41
N PRO A 151 -19.77 7.17 -3.16
CA PRO A 151 -19.78 7.52 -4.58
C PRO A 151 -20.48 6.46 -5.45
N ARG A 152 -20.73 6.78 -6.71
CA ARG A 152 -21.23 5.82 -7.70
C ARG A 152 -20.14 4.86 -8.19
N VAL A 153 -18.92 5.39 -8.36
CA VAL A 153 -17.72 4.66 -8.80
C VAL A 153 -16.65 4.72 -7.71
N TYR A 154 -16.17 3.58 -7.28
CA TYR A 154 -15.07 3.42 -6.32
C TYR A 154 -13.80 3.06 -7.07
N LEU A 155 -12.75 3.85 -6.92
CA LEU A 155 -11.42 3.58 -7.46
C LEU A 155 -10.46 3.31 -6.30
N LEU A 156 -9.85 2.12 -6.24
CA LEU A 156 -8.97 1.73 -5.15
C LEU A 156 -7.58 1.37 -5.70
N ASP A 157 -6.60 2.21 -5.37
CA ASP A 157 -5.21 2.05 -5.83
C ASP A 157 -4.39 1.34 -4.74
N GLU A 158 -4.11 0.06 -4.95
CA GLU A 158 -3.37 -0.82 -4.03
C GLU A 158 -3.85 -0.75 -2.56
N PRO A 159 -5.16 -0.95 -2.31
CA PRO A 159 -5.77 -0.69 -1.00
C PRO A 159 -5.28 -1.65 0.10
N PHE A 160 -4.54 -2.70 -0.23
CA PHE A 160 -4.18 -3.76 0.71
C PHE A 160 -2.69 -3.84 1.04
N ALA A 161 -1.86 -2.92 0.55
CA ALA A 161 -0.41 -2.93 0.71
C ALA A 161 0.08 -3.08 2.18
N SER A 162 -0.70 -2.61 3.16
CA SER A 162 -0.36 -2.66 4.59
C SER A 162 -1.40 -3.40 5.44
N ILE A 163 -2.35 -4.10 4.81
CA ILE A 163 -3.45 -4.80 5.48
C ILE A 163 -3.11 -6.31 5.58
N ASP A 164 -3.42 -6.92 6.74
CA ASP A 164 -3.31 -8.36 6.90
C ASP A 164 -4.38 -9.12 6.09
N ARG A 165 -4.12 -10.41 5.80
CA ARG A 165 -4.99 -11.20 4.93
C ARG A 165 -6.43 -11.30 5.42
N LYS A 166 -6.65 -11.39 6.74
CA LYS A 166 -8.00 -11.48 7.30
C LYS A 166 -8.78 -10.19 7.03
N SER A 167 -8.18 -9.04 7.34
CA SER A 167 -8.78 -7.73 7.07
C SER A 167 -8.98 -7.48 5.57
N ARG A 168 -8.06 -7.97 4.72
CA ARG A 168 -8.20 -7.91 3.25
C ARG A 168 -9.46 -8.65 2.79
N ILE A 169 -9.68 -9.87 3.25
CA ILE A 169 -10.86 -10.66 2.89
C ILE A 169 -12.15 -9.93 3.32
N GLU A 170 -12.21 -9.43 4.56
CA GLU A 170 -13.35 -8.67 5.06
C GLU A 170 -13.67 -7.45 4.18
N ILE A 171 -12.65 -6.72 3.72
CA ILE A 171 -12.84 -5.57 2.82
C ILE A 171 -13.28 -6.02 1.43
N LEU A 172 -12.74 -7.12 0.90
CA LEU A 172 -13.19 -7.66 -0.39
C LEU A 172 -14.66 -8.06 -0.38
N GLU A 173 -15.15 -8.63 0.73
CA GLU A 173 -16.58 -8.92 0.94
C GLU A 173 -17.42 -7.65 0.87
N ILE A 174 -17.02 -6.59 1.59
CA ILE A 174 -17.70 -5.29 1.57
C ILE A 174 -17.72 -4.70 0.15
N LEU A 175 -16.59 -4.73 -0.56
CA LEU A 175 -16.50 -4.21 -1.93
C LEU A 175 -17.39 -5.00 -2.90
N LYS A 176 -17.52 -6.32 -2.70
CA LYS A 176 -18.44 -7.15 -3.47
C LYS A 176 -19.90 -6.81 -3.18
N GLU A 177 -20.25 -6.60 -1.91
CA GLU A 177 -21.59 -6.14 -1.53
C GLU A 177 -21.93 -4.79 -2.16
N LEU A 178 -21.01 -3.81 -2.15
CA LEU A 178 -21.20 -2.53 -2.83
C LEU A 178 -21.47 -2.69 -4.33
N ALA A 179 -20.79 -3.63 -4.99
CA ALA A 179 -21.05 -3.91 -6.40
C ALA A 179 -22.45 -4.51 -6.61
N LEU A 180 -22.88 -5.43 -5.73
CA LEU A 180 -24.24 -6.00 -5.74
C LEU A 180 -25.31 -4.93 -5.45
N ASP A 181 -25.01 -3.93 -4.62
CA ASP A 181 -25.88 -2.79 -4.33
C ASP A 181 -25.85 -1.72 -5.44
N GLY A 182 -25.29 -2.07 -6.58
CA GLY A 182 -25.35 -1.25 -7.79
C GLY A 182 -24.21 -0.24 -7.94
N LYS A 183 -23.17 -0.30 -7.13
CA LYS A 183 -21.95 0.53 -7.30
C LYS A 183 -21.02 -0.09 -8.33
N THR A 184 -20.16 0.71 -8.90
CA THR A 184 -19.05 0.24 -9.75
C THR A 184 -17.77 0.30 -8.96
N VAL A 185 -17.09 -0.83 -8.78
CA VAL A 185 -15.84 -0.93 -8.03
C VAL A 185 -14.72 -1.29 -9.00
N ILE A 186 -13.68 -0.49 -9.03
CA ILE A 186 -12.47 -0.76 -9.82
C ILE A 186 -11.28 -0.68 -8.88
N LEU A 187 -10.57 -1.79 -8.75
CA LEU A 187 -9.44 -1.92 -7.85
C LEU A 187 -8.21 -2.37 -8.63
N CYS A 188 -7.05 -1.80 -8.34
CA CYS A 188 -5.79 -2.37 -8.80
C CYS A 188 -4.95 -2.87 -7.62
N ASP A 189 -4.25 -3.98 -7.83
CA ASP A 189 -3.36 -4.58 -6.85
C ASP A 189 -2.24 -5.35 -7.57
N HIS A 190 -1.12 -5.56 -6.86
CA HIS A 190 -0.01 -6.40 -7.31
C HIS A 190 -0.15 -7.86 -6.87
N ASP A 191 -0.71 -8.09 -5.68
CA ASP A 191 -1.02 -9.42 -5.19
C ASP A 191 -2.42 -9.84 -5.66
N LEU A 192 -2.47 -10.71 -6.65
CA LEU A 192 -3.71 -11.20 -7.26
C LEU A 192 -4.36 -12.36 -6.49
N SER A 193 -3.81 -12.74 -5.35
CA SER A 193 -4.40 -13.78 -4.50
C SER A 193 -5.76 -13.34 -3.94
N ASP A 194 -6.61 -14.31 -3.66
CA ASP A 194 -7.94 -14.15 -3.06
C ASP A 194 -9.01 -13.43 -3.91
N TYR A 195 -8.68 -12.78 -5.04
CA TYR A 195 -9.65 -12.01 -5.84
C TYR A 195 -10.67 -12.85 -6.59
N LYS A 196 -10.32 -14.08 -6.97
CA LYS A 196 -11.14 -14.94 -7.87
C LYS A 196 -12.59 -15.12 -7.42
N ALA A 197 -12.84 -15.09 -6.10
CA ALA A 197 -14.17 -15.26 -5.52
C ALA A 197 -15.02 -13.98 -5.52
N TYR A 198 -14.40 -12.81 -5.74
CA TYR A 198 -15.03 -11.51 -5.51
C TYR A 198 -15.24 -10.70 -6.79
N ILE A 199 -14.32 -10.81 -7.76
CA ILE A 199 -14.36 -10.00 -8.99
C ILE A 199 -15.34 -10.58 -10.01
N ASP A 200 -15.97 -9.67 -10.76
CA ASP A 200 -16.83 -10.01 -11.90
C ASP A 200 -16.03 -9.93 -13.21
N HIS A 201 -15.12 -8.94 -13.31
CA HIS A 201 -14.33 -8.67 -14.50
C HIS A 201 -12.87 -8.44 -14.15
N MET A 202 -11.98 -8.72 -15.09
CA MET A 202 -10.60 -8.37 -15.03
C MET A 202 -10.20 -7.60 -16.30
N VAL A 203 -9.50 -6.48 -16.11
CA VAL A 203 -9.06 -5.60 -17.19
C VAL A 203 -7.55 -5.42 -17.08
N GLU A 204 -6.82 -5.59 -18.17
CA GLU A 204 -5.38 -5.34 -18.23
C GLU A 204 -5.09 -3.99 -18.87
N LEU A 205 -4.27 -3.19 -18.18
CA LEU A 205 -3.65 -2.00 -18.76
C LEU A 205 -2.26 -2.36 -19.28
N ARG A 206 -2.14 -2.44 -20.60
CA ARG A 206 -0.90 -2.81 -21.27
C ARG A 206 -0.67 -1.95 -22.50
N ASP A 207 0.57 -1.47 -22.67
CA ASP A 207 0.97 -0.62 -23.81
C ASP A 207 0.04 0.59 -24.00
N GLY A 208 -0.41 1.20 -22.89
CA GLY A 208 -1.29 2.35 -22.89
C GLY A 208 -2.74 2.07 -23.28
N LYS A 209 -3.16 0.81 -23.38
CA LYS A 209 -4.53 0.39 -23.75
C LYS A 209 -5.13 -0.54 -22.72
N LEU A 210 -6.45 -0.43 -22.53
CA LEU A 210 -7.25 -1.32 -21.69
C LEU A 210 -7.81 -2.47 -22.51
N ARG A 211 -7.75 -3.68 -21.96
CA ARG A 211 -8.33 -4.90 -22.57
C ARG A 211 -8.95 -5.77 -21.51
N GLU A 212 -10.10 -6.37 -21.80
CA GLU A 212 -10.65 -7.40 -20.94
C GLU A 212 -9.81 -8.67 -20.97
N VAL A 213 -9.62 -9.28 -19.81
CA VAL A 213 -8.86 -10.52 -19.62
C VAL A 213 -9.75 -11.53 -18.89
N PHE A 214 -9.77 -12.78 -19.38
CA PHE A 214 -10.67 -13.82 -18.87
C PHE A 214 -10.01 -14.81 -17.89
N GLN A 215 -8.73 -14.66 -17.62
CA GLN A 215 -7.99 -15.56 -16.73
C GLN A 215 -7.08 -14.74 -15.79
N ILE A 216 -7.23 -14.98 -14.49
CA ILE A 216 -6.23 -14.53 -13.52
C ILE A 216 -4.95 -15.32 -13.80
N PRO A 217 -3.80 -14.66 -14.04
CA PRO A 217 -2.53 -15.36 -14.21
C PRO A 217 -2.30 -16.26 -12.98
N SER A 218 -2.27 -17.57 -13.22
CA SER A 218 -1.88 -18.51 -12.17
C SER A 218 -0.38 -18.40 -12.00
N TYR A 219 0.08 -17.77 -10.93
CA TYR A 219 1.45 -17.92 -10.50
C TYR A 219 1.58 -19.34 -9.94
N GLU A 220 2.22 -20.23 -10.70
CA GLU A 220 2.67 -21.49 -10.14
C GLU A 220 3.64 -21.17 -9.01
N MET A 221 3.22 -21.40 -7.77
CA MET A 221 4.13 -21.36 -6.64
C MET A 221 5.17 -22.46 -6.88
N THR A 222 6.37 -22.05 -7.27
CA THR A 222 7.51 -22.95 -7.30
C THR A 222 7.67 -23.52 -5.89
N GLN A 223 7.41 -24.82 -5.72
CA GLN A 223 7.65 -25.47 -4.45
C GLN A 223 9.14 -25.32 -4.12
N VAL A 224 9.43 -24.41 -3.19
CA VAL A 224 10.78 -24.32 -2.66
C VAL A 224 10.99 -25.59 -1.83
N ALA A 225 11.81 -26.50 -2.35
CA ALA A 225 12.22 -27.67 -1.60
C ALA A 225 12.83 -27.21 -0.27
N SER A 226 12.21 -27.61 0.83
CA SER A 226 12.74 -27.34 2.17
C SER A 226 14.09 -28.02 2.30
N LYS A 227 15.18 -27.25 2.22
CA LYS A 227 16.50 -27.77 2.64
C LYS A 227 16.45 -27.94 4.15
N GLU A 228 16.83 -29.12 4.61
CA GLU A 228 17.03 -29.34 6.05
C GLU A 228 18.05 -28.31 6.59
N VAL A 229 17.60 -27.47 7.50
CA VAL A 229 18.38 -26.37 8.11
C VAL A 229 19.42 -26.91 9.12
N ALA A 230 19.43 -28.22 9.39
CA ALA A 230 20.19 -28.86 10.47
C ALA A 230 21.74 -28.71 10.38
N SER A 231 22.29 -28.18 9.29
CA SER A 231 23.75 -27.99 9.11
C SER A 231 24.19 -26.53 8.98
N SER A 232 23.27 -25.55 9.07
CA SER A 232 23.65 -24.13 8.90
C SER A 232 24.18 -23.55 10.21
N PRO A 233 25.24 -22.70 10.18
CA PRO A 233 25.75 -22.04 11.37
C PRO A 233 24.69 -21.15 12.05
N GLU A 234 24.74 -21.08 13.39
CA GLU A 234 23.92 -20.17 14.17
C GLU A 234 24.24 -18.71 13.79
N LEU A 235 23.21 -17.93 13.50
CA LEU A 235 23.34 -16.51 13.14
C LEU A 235 22.93 -15.62 14.30
N PHE A 236 21.69 -15.77 14.80
CA PHE A 236 21.20 -15.04 15.98
C PHE A 236 20.64 -16.02 16.99
N HIS A 237 20.99 -15.81 18.26
CA HIS A 237 20.39 -16.51 19.38
C HIS A 237 19.68 -15.51 20.31
N MET A 238 18.43 -15.78 20.61
CA MET A 238 17.56 -14.97 21.46
C MET A 238 17.20 -15.74 22.72
N ASN A 239 17.47 -15.15 23.86
CA ASN A 239 17.15 -15.75 25.15
C ASN A 239 16.35 -14.77 26.02
N ARG A 240 15.12 -15.16 26.40
CA ARG A 240 14.18 -14.39 27.21
C ARG A 240 13.95 -12.97 26.66
N VAL A 241 13.81 -12.85 25.32
CA VAL A 241 13.65 -11.55 24.65
C VAL A 241 12.19 -11.11 24.68
N THR A 242 11.94 -9.94 25.25
CA THR A 242 10.60 -9.32 25.27
C THR A 242 10.71 -7.93 24.68
N GLY A 243 9.89 -7.67 23.65
CA GLY A 243 9.72 -6.36 23.03
C GLY A 243 8.47 -5.68 23.55
N GLU A 244 8.59 -4.38 23.84
CA GLU A 244 7.51 -3.56 24.38
C GLU A 244 7.32 -2.31 23.51
N LEU A 245 6.08 -1.82 23.37
CA LEU A 245 5.78 -0.51 22.81
C LEU A 245 5.05 0.31 23.89
N GLY A 246 5.76 1.31 24.44
CA GLY A 246 5.35 1.92 25.69
C GLY A 246 5.35 0.89 26.81
N ASN A 247 4.20 0.72 27.48
CA ASN A 247 4.03 -0.27 28.55
C ASN A 247 3.34 -1.57 28.08
N ARG A 248 3.07 -1.72 26.79
CA ARG A 248 2.38 -2.89 26.23
C ARG A 248 3.41 -3.89 25.70
N PRO A 249 3.45 -5.13 26.21
CA PRO A 249 4.27 -6.18 25.62
C PRO A 249 3.69 -6.55 24.24
N LEU A 250 4.55 -6.64 23.23
CA LEU A 250 4.18 -7.02 21.87
C LEU A 250 4.54 -8.48 21.57
N PHE A 251 5.71 -8.92 22.02
CA PHE A 251 6.14 -10.31 21.87
C PHE A 251 7.03 -10.74 23.02
N SER A 252 7.07 -12.05 23.26
CA SER A 252 7.98 -12.69 24.21
C SER A 252 8.55 -13.96 23.58
N ILE A 253 9.87 -14.06 23.52
CA ILE A 253 10.62 -15.19 22.98
C ILE A 253 11.44 -15.79 24.13
N ALA A 254 11.09 -17.00 24.55
CA ALA A 254 11.81 -17.66 25.64
C ALA A 254 13.23 -18.07 25.22
N ASP A 255 13.31 -18.79 24.10
CA ASP A 255 14.56 -19.20 23.48
C ASP A 255 14.30 -19.45 21.99
N PHE A 256 15.14 -18.88 21.10
CA PHE A 256 15.03 -19.08 19.66
C PHE A 256 16.35 -18.81 18.95
N THR A 257 16.66 -19.62 17.95
CA THR A 257 17.86 -19.47 17.12
C THR A 257 17.49 -19.29 15.66
N PHE A 258 18.01 -18.22 15.03
CA PHE A 258 18.05 -18.06 13.59
C PHE A 258 19.36 -18.60 13.06
N TYR A 259 19.27 -19.40 12.02
CA TYR A 259 20.43 -19.98 11.34
C TYR A 259 20.78 -19.17 10.08
N GLN A 260 21.97 -19.37 9.56
CA GLN A 260 22.40 -18.75 8.32
C GLN A 260 21.51 -19.21 7.14
N GLY A 261 20.99 -18.25 6.37
CA GLY A 261 20.06 -18.50 5.27
C GLY A 261 18.97 -17.44 5.19
N ILE A 262 17.88 -17.78 4.56
CA ILE A 262 16.69 -16.92 4.48
C ILE A 262 15.68 -17.40 5.53
N SER A 263 15.31 -16.53 6.45
CA SER A 263 14.27 -16.77 7.45
C SER A 263 13.08 -15.85 7.21
N CYS A 264 11.88 -16.41 7.15
CA CYS A 264 10.64 -15.63 7.03
C CYS A 264 9.92 -15.59 8.38
N ILE A 265 9.55 -14.40 8.85
CA ILE A 265 8.75 -14.19 10.07
C ILE A 265 7.33 -13.86 9.66
N LEU A 266 6.40 -14.75 9.97
CA LEU A 266 4.97 -14.61 9.67
C LEU A 266 4.19 -14.21 10.92
N GLY A 267 3.06 -13.55 10.72
CA GLY A 267 2.13 -13.17 11.79
C GLY A 267 1.28 -11.96 11.39
N ASP A 268 0.19 -11.75 12.10
CA ASP A 268 -0.76 -10.67 11.87
C ASP A 268 -0.13 -9.28 12.07
N ASN A 269 -0.83 -8.23 11.63
CA ASN A 269 -0.37 -6.87 11.86
C ASN A 269 -0.43 -6.53 13.36
N GLY A 270 0.54 -5.75 13.83
CA GLY A 270 0.62 -5.34 15.23
C GLY A 270 1.23 -6.35 16.22
N VAL A 271 1.55 -7.58 15.82
CA VAL A 271 2.16 -8.61 16.72
C VAL A 271 3.63 -8.35 17.07
N GLY A 272 4.24 -7.30 16.50
CA GLY A 272 5.61 -6.90 16.87
C GLY A 272 6.71 -7.35 15.91
N LYS A 273 6.42 -7.81 14.69
CA LYS A 273 7.45 -8.19 13.70
C LYS A 273 8.49 -7.10 13.47
N SER A 274 8.04 -5.88 13.17
CA SER A 274 8.93 -4.72 12.97
C SER A 274 9.67 -4.32 14.25
N THR A 275 9.05 -4.51 15.42
CA THR A 275 9.69 -4.30 16.72
C THR A 275 10.82 -5.27 16.94
N LEU A 276 10.64 -6.55 16.56
CA LEU A 276 11.68 -7.57 16.63
C LEU A 276 12.88 -7.22 15.74
N PHE A 277 12.65 -6.81 14.47
CA PHE A 277 13.73 -6.35 13.60
C PHE A 277 14.47 -5.12 14.17
N ARG A 278 13.72 -4.12 14.68
CA ARG A 278 14.33 -2.95 15.33
C ARG A 278 15.12 -3.32 16.58
N SER A 279 14.71 -4.36 17.33
CA SER A 279 15.44 -4.87 18.49
C SER A 279 16.75 -5.55 18.07
N ILE A 280 16.74 -6.36 17.01
CA ILE A 280 17.95 -6.97 16.42
C ILE A 280 18.91 -5.87 15.95
N LEU A 281 18.42 -4.84 15.27
CA LEU A 281 19.20 -3.70 14.79
C LEU A 281 19.61 -2.73 15.93
N GLN A 282 19.22 -2.98 17.16
CA GLN A 282 19.51 -2.11 18.32
C GLN A 282 18.90 -0.69 18.17
N PHE A 283 17.84 -0.55 17.40
CA PHE A 283 17.09 0.70 17.25
C PHE A 283 15.99 0.85 18.29
N GLN A 284 15.59 -0.26 18.93
CA GLN A 284 14.57 -0.30 19.97
C GLN A 284 15.08 -1.07 21.20
N LYS A 285 14.70 -0.59 22.39
CA LYS A 285 14.99 -1.27 23.65
C LYS A 285 14.16 -2.56 23.76
N TYR A 286 14.75 -3.59 24.34
CA TYR A 286 14.13 -4.87 24.65
C TYR A 286 14.67 -5.41 25.96
N LYS A 287 13.97 -6.35 26.58
CA LYS A 287 14.44 -7.13 27.72
C LYS A 287 15.01 -8.45 27.20
N GLY A 288 15.94 -9.05 27.95
CA GLY A 288 16.57 -10.32 27.56
C GLY A 288 17.88 -10.15 26.80
N ARG A 289 18.28 -11.18 26.06
CA ARG A 289 19.58 -11.24 25.42
C ARG A 289 19.45 -11.65 23.95
N ILE A 290 20.02 -10.86 23.05
CA ILE A 290 20.21 -11.21 21.64
C ILE A 290 21.72 -11.32 21.39
N ALA A 291 22.17 -12.46 20.92
CA ALA A 291 23.55 -12.69 20.49
C ALA A 291 23.59 -12.85 18.96
N TRP A 292 24.63 -12.34 18.32
CA TRP A 292 24.94 -12.49 16.90
C TRP A 292 26.29 -13.19 16.76
N LYS A 293 26.29 -14.32 16.06
CA LYS A 293 27.49 -15.19 15.94
C LYS A 293 28.16 -15.40 17.29
N GLY A 294 27.38 -15.77 18.30
CA GLY A 294 27.85 -16.02 19.68
C GLY A 294 28.16 -14.79 20.52
N THR A 295 28.21 -13.58 19.94
CA THR A 295 28.50 -12.33 20.66
C THR A 295 27.24 -11.55 20.97
N VAL A 296 27.07 -11.13 22.24
CA VAL A 296 25.90 -10.33 22.65
C VAL A 296 25.88 -9.00 21.92
N LEU A 297 24.74 -8.72 21.27
CA LEU A 297 24.56 -7.46 20.55
C LEU A 297 24.59 -6.26 21.49
N LYS A 298 25.36 -5.25 21.11
CA LYS A 298 25.40 -3.94 21.76
C LYS A 298 25.43 -2.87 20.68
N LYS A 299 24.72 -1.76 20.91
CA LYS A 299 24.70 -0.62 19.99
C LYS A 299 26.11 -0.01 19.87
N LYS A 300 26.78 -0.26 18.74
CA LYS A 300 28.10 0.27 18.40
C LYS A 300 28.11 0.62 16.91
N LYS A 301 28.85 1.66 16.51
CA LYS A 301 28.99 2.04 15.09
C LYS A 301 29.51 0.89 14.20
N SER A 302 30.40 0.05 14.73
CA SER A 302 30.96 -1.10 14.01
C SER A 302 29.90 -2.17 13.69
N LEU A 303 28.81 -2.28 14.47
CA LEU A 303 27.74 -3.24 14.22
C LEU A 303 27.11 -3.02 12.82
N TYR A 304 26.91 -1.78 12.43
CA TYR A 304 26.23 -1.42 11.19
C TYR A 304 27.09 -1.54 9.92
N ARG A 305 28.34 -2.01 10.03
CA ARG A 305 29.15 -2.45 8.89
C ARG A 305 28.74 -3.85 8.40
N ASP A 306 28.25 -4.69 9.31
CA ASP A 306 27.97 -6.10 9.06
C ASP A 306 26.49 -6.45 9.22
N LEU A 307 25.71 -5.60 9.92
CA LEU A 307 24.28 -5.75 10.17
C LEU A 307 23.52 -4.54 9.69
N THR A 308 22.69 -4.72 8.68
CA THR A 308 21.86 -3.65 8.13
C THR A 308 20.41 -4.11 8.02
N GLY A 309 19.48 -3.18 7.81
CA GLY A 309 18.08 -3.48 7.64
C GLY A 309 17.42 -2.49 6.68
N VAL A 310 16.44 -2.99 5.94
CA VAL A 310 15.54 -2.17 5.11
C VAL A 310 14.24 -1.99 5.86
N VAL A 311 13.80 -0.74 6.03
CA VAL A 311 12.53 -0.41 6.68
C VAL A 311 11.39 -0.45 5.67
N GLN A 312 10.17 -0.63 6.16
CA GLN A 312 8.97 -0.72 5.33
C GLN A 312 8.72 0.57 4.50
N GLU A 313 8.96 1.73 5.10
CA GLU A 313 8.91 3.02 4.42
C GLU A 313 10.31 3.36 3.90
N ALA A 314 10.66 2.89 2.70
CA ALA A 314 11.98 3.04 2.11
C ALA A 314 12.42 4.51 2.00
N GLU A 315 11.49 5.42 1.70
CA GLU A 315 11.70 6.87 1.64
C GLU A 315 12.39 7.42 2.90
N LYS A 316 12.04 6.90 4.08
CA LYS A 316 12.62 7.34 5.35
C LYS A 316 14.10 6.93 5.55
N GLN A 317 14.65 6.12 4.65
CA GLN A 317 16.06 5.73 4.70
C GLN A 317 16.95 6.65 3.88
N PHE A 318 16.39 7.39 2.94
CA PHE A 318 17.17 8.32 2.11
C PHE A 318 17.38 9.66 2.84
N ILE A 319 18.58 10.20 2.70
CA ILE A 319 18.98 11.47 3.32
C ILE A 319 19.30 12.50 2.22
N ARG A 320 19.69 12.04 1.02
CA ARG A 320 20.13 12.86 -0.09
C ARG A 320 19.06 13.00 -1.17
N VAL A 321 19.24 14.02 -2.00
CA VAL A 321 18.26 14.37 -3.05
C VAL A 321 18.41 13.53 -4.31
N SER A 322 19.51 12.79 -4.46
CA SER A 322 19.72 11.88 -5.59
C SER A 322 20.37 10.58 -5.14
N LEU A 323 20.16 9.52 -5.93
CA LEU A 323 20.79 8.23 -5.69
C LEU A 323 22.33 8.32 -5.81
N ARG A 324 22.85 9.18 -6.68
CA ARG A 324 24.29 9.47 -6.83
C ARG A 324 24.89 9.95 -5.52
N GLU A 325 24.25 10.96 -4.90
CA GLU A 325 24.73 11.53 -3.64
C GLU A 325 24.56 10.55 -2.47
N GLU A 326 23.44 9.83 -2.41
CA GLU A 326 23.18 8.83 -1.36
C GLU A 326 24.24 7.73 -1.36
N LEU A 327 24.61 7.24 -2.54
CA LEU A 327 25.62 6.23 -2.73
C LEU A 327 27.05 6.79 -2.75
N GLN A 328 27.22 8.11 -2.74
CA GLN A 328 28.53 8.79 -2.80
C GLN A 328 29.37 8.31 -4.00
N LEU A 329 28.77 8.23 -5.19
CA LEU A 329 29.40 7.68 -6.40
C LEU A 329 30.63 8.48 -6.88
N ASP A 330 30.71 9.76 -6.52
CA ASP A 330 31.83 10.63 -6.89
C ASP A 330 33.03 10.52 -5.92
N GLY A 331 32.99 9.55 -5.02
CA GLY A 331 34.07 9.28 -4.10
C GLY A 331 35.31 8.65 -4.76
N PRO A 332 36.49 8.74 -4.17
CA PRO A 332 37.77 8.30 -4.75
C PRO A 332 37.94 6.77 -4.79
N ASP A 333 37.09 5.99 -4.14
CA ASP A 333 37.18 4.54 -4.05
C ASP A 333 36.61 3.85 -5.30
N SER A 334 37.48 3.55 -6.25
CA SER A 334 37.10 2.94 -7.53
C SER A 334 36.51 1.51 -7.40
N GLU A 335 37.01 0.73 -6.44
CA GLU A 335 36.54 -0.65 -6.22
C GLU A 335 35.11 -0.65 -5.63
N ARG A 336 34.85 0.24 -4.67
CA ARG A 336 33.52 0.48 -4.11
C ARG A 336 32.53 0.92 -5.20
N ASN A 337 32.94 1.87 -6.04
CA ASN A 337 32.09 2.39 -7.12
C ASN A 337 31.74 1.31 -8.14
N GLN A 338 32.68 0.42 -8.50
CA GLN A 338 32.40 -0.72 -9.37
C GLN A 338 31.34 -1.65 -8.79
N ARG A 339 31.42 -1.98 -7.48
CA ARG A 339 30.40 -2.81 -6.81
C ARG A 339 29.04 -2.13 -6.80
N ILE A 340 29.00 -0.82 -6.59
CA ILE A 340 27.75 -0.05 -6.63
C ILE A 340 27.15 -0.07 -8.03
N PHE A 341 27.95 0.15 -9.08
CA PHE A 341 27.44 0.09 -10.46
C PHE A 341 26.97 -1.31 -10.86
N GLN A 342 27.62 -2.37 -10.38
CA GLN A 342 27.12 -3.75 -10.57
C GLN A 342 25.76 -3.96 -9.89
N ALA A 343 25.56 -3.44 -8.68
CA ALA A 343 24.28 -3.51 -7.98
C ALA A 343 23.19 -2.68 -8.69
N LEU A 344 23.51 -1.46 -9.15
CA LEU A 344 22.58 -0.63 -9.91
C LEU A 344 22.12 -1.32 -11.20
N ARG A 345 23.04 -1.99 -11.90
CA ARG A 345 22.70 -2.78 -13.08
C ARG A 345 21.83 -3.99 -12.75
N TYR A 346 22.14 -4.68 -11.67
CA TYR A 346 21.35 -5.84 -11.22
C TYR A 346 19.90 -5.49 -10.89
N PHE A 347 19.67 -4.25 -10.40
CA PHE A 347 18.34 -3.74 -10.06
C PHE A 347 17.72 -2.83 -11.13
N ASP A 348 18.31 -2.73 -12.34
CA ASP A 348 17.85 -1.85 -13.43
C ASP A 348 17.74 -0.37 -13.04
N LEU A 349 18.60 0.10 -12.14
CA LEU A 349 18.60 1.46 -11.61
C LEU A 349 19.64 2.39 -12.25
N GLU A 350 20.39 1.94 -13.29
CA GLU A 350 21.43 2.75 -13.93
C GLU A 350 20.91 4.10 -14.44
N GLN A 351 19.69 4.13 -14.98
CA GLN A 351 19.05 5.35 -15.50
C GLN A 351 18.43 6.24 -14.41
N ALA A 352 18.38 5.74 -13.17
CA ALA A 352 17.80 6.45 -12.05
C ALA A 352 18.84 7.15 -11.15
N VAL A 353 20.13 7.03 -11.46
CA VAL A 353 21.24 7.50 -10.60
C VAL A 353 21.14 8.98 -10.24
N ASP A 354 20.71 9.81 -11.19
CA ASP A 354 20.57 11.27 -11.00
C ASP A 354 19.12 11.69 -10.64
N LYS A 355 18.21 10.72 -10.50
CA LYS A 355 16.82 11.00 -10.09
C LYS A 355 16.71 11.08 -8.58
N SER A 356 15.70 11.84 -8.13
CA SER A 356 15.30 11.87 -6.73
C SER A 356 14.74 10.49 -6.30
N PRO A 357 15.09 10.00 -5.10
CA PRO A 357 14.47 8.81 -4.53
C PRO A 357 13.06 9.10 -3.94
N TYR A 358 12.63 10.36 -3.98
CA TYR A 358 11.32 10.83 -3.48
C TYR A 358 10.31 11.06 -4.61
#